data_5a5d296902a937840084d402b3a74285
#
_entry.id   5a5d296902a937840084d402b3a74285
#
_cell.length_a   1.000
_cell.length_b   1.000
_cell.length_c   1.000
_cell.angle_alpha   90.00
_cell.angle_beta   90.00
_cell.angle_gamma   90.00
#
_symmetry.space_group_name_H-M   'P 1'
#
loop_
_entity.id
_entity.type
_entity.pdbx_description
1 polymer ?
#
loop_
_entity_poly.entity_id
_entity_poly.type
_entity_poly.pdbx_seq_one_letter_code
_entity_poly.pdbx_strand_id
1 'polypeptide(L)'
;FTDPIDGNSFRMFLPYGYGTQRNNVLSPSTLSLERHRLLWLYLQNETEFFTSTEKIKVLHFAPEQEFYKRFKKQANLDYTTTDLLSPLADVKADICNLPFKDNSYDMILCNHVLEHIPDDTKAMQELYRVMKPGGMGIFQIPQDLKRDVTFSDDSITDQKERAKIFGQYDHVRVYGRDYF
;
A
#
# COMPACT_ATOMS: atom_id res chain seq x y z
N PHE A 1 -10.16 -12.38 19.06
CA PHE A 1 -9.36 -11.69 18.01
C PHE A 1 -8.93 -10.34 18.56
N THR A 2 -7.64 -10.06 18.52
CA THR A 2 -7.08 -8.76 18.95
C THR A 2 -6.58 -8.01 17.73
N ASP A 3 -6.94 -6.72 17.62
CA ASP A 3 -6.40 -5.85 16.59
C ASP A 3 -5.06 -5.26 17.09
N PRO A 4 -3.93 -5.57 16.43
CA PRO A 4 -2.63 -5.08 16.88
C PRO A 4 -2.45 -3.56 16.69
N ILE A 5 -3.28 -2.90 15.89
CA ILE A 5 -3.16 -1.47 15.60
C ILE A 5 -3.62 -0.61 16.79
N ASP A 6 -4.62 -1.08 17.57
CA ASP A 6 -5.16 -0.34 18.71
C ASP A 6 -5.25 -1.15 19.99
N GLY A 7 -4.93 -2.46 19.95
CA GLY A 7 -4.96 -3.37 21.09
C GLY A 7 -6.35 -3.85 21.50
N ASN A 8 -7.42 -3.42 20.82
CA ASN A 8 -8.77 -3.82 21.14
C ASN A 8 -9.05 -5.29 20.79
N SER A 9 -9.79 -5.98 21.67
CA SER A 9 -10.15 -7.39 21.50
C SER A 9 -11.64 -7.56 21.27
N PHE A 10 -11.98 -8.44 20.35
CA PHE A 10 -13.34 -8.75 19.93
C PHE A 10 -13.58 -10.26 19.91
N ARG A 11 -14.81 -10.67 20.16
CA ARG A 11 -15.20 -12.08 20.02
C ARG A 11 -15.02 -12.56 18.57
N MET A 12 -15.30 -11.67 17.60
CA MET A 12 -15.13 -11.92 16.17
C MET A 12 -14.85 -10.59 15.45
N PHE A 13 -14.17 -10.66 14.32
CA PHE A 13 -14.08 -9.55 13.38
C PHE A 13 -15.25 -9.61 12.40
N LEU A 14 -15.52 -8.48 11.73
CA LEU A 14 -16.60 -8.36 10.76
C LEU A 14 -16.24 -9.10 9.45
N PRO A 15 -17.23 -9.56 8.69
CA PRO A 15 -17.00 -10.09 7.36
C PRO A 15 -16.67 -8.96 6.38
N TYR A 16 -15.84 -9.25 5.37
CA TYR A 16 -15.50 -8.34 4.29
C TYR A 16 -15.13 -9.09 3.01
N GLY A 17 -15.38 -8.48 1.85
CA GLY A 17 -14.93 -8.95 0.53
C GLY A 17 -15.86 -8.49 -0.59
N TYR A 18 -15.28 -8.17 -1.73
CA TYR A 18 -16.03 -7.94 -2.98
C TYR A 18 -16.32 -9.29 -3.64
N GLY A 19 -17.59 -9.57 -3.93
CA GLY A 19 -18.01 -10.84 -4.52
C GLY A 19 -18.09 -11.98 -3.51
N THR A 20 -16.97 -12.46 -2.99
CA THR A 20 -16.92 -13.50 -1.95
C THR A 20 -16.57 -12.90 -0.61
N GLN A 21 -17.52 -12.95 0.34
CA GLN A 21 -17.27 -12.50 1.70
C GLN A 21 -16.40 -13.53 2.46
N ARG A 22 -15.39 -13.00 3.18
CA ARG A 22 -14.58 -13.75 4.14
C ARG A 22 -14.96 -13.31 5.54
N ASN A 23 -15.15 -14.26 6.45
CA ASN A 23 -15.48 -13.99 7.85
C ASN A 23 -14.23 -13.63 8.65
N ASN A 24 -14.41 -12.86 9.73
CA ASN A 24 -13.35 -12.51 10.69
C ASN A 24 -12.15 -11.75 10.08
N VAL A 25 -12.38 -10.88 9.11
CA VAL A 25 -11.29 -10.18 8.40
C VAL A 25 -11.20 -8.68 8.70
N LEU A 26 -12.34 -8.00 8.94
CA LEU A 26 -12.39 -6.55 9.15
C LEU A 26 -12.48 -6.23 10.63
N SER A 27 -11.52 -5.51 11.17
CA SER A 27 -11.55 -5.06 12.57
C SER A 27 -12.70 -4.11 12.83
N PRO A 28 -13.52 -4.34 13.88
CA PRO A 28 -14.62 -3.43 14.20
C PRO A 28 -14.18 -2.03 14.65
N SER A 29 -12.98 -1.90 15.21
CA SER A 29 -12.48 -0.62 15.77
C SER A 29 -11.69 0.19 14.77
N THR A 30 -10.76 -0.42 14.05
CA THR A 30 -9.87 0.27 13.13
C THR A 30 -10.32 0.21 11.69
N LEU A 31 -11.25 -0.68 11.35
CA LEU A 31 -11.63 -1.08 9.98
C LEU A 31 -10.46 -1.67 9.19
N SER A 32 -9.42 -2.12 9.88
CA SER A 32 -8.26 -2.76 9.25
C SER A 32 -8.57 -4.16 8.74
N LEU A 33 -8.03 -4.48 7.57
CA LEU A 33 -7.98 -5.83 7.02
C LEU A 33 -6.69 -6.54 7.43
N GLU A 34 -6.56 -7.82 7.09
CA GLU A 34 -5.38 -8.63 7.43
C GLU A 34 -4.08 -8.01 6.93
N ARG A 35 -4.06 -7.49 5.69
CA ARG A 35 -2.89 -6.83 5.11
C ARG A 35 -2.44 -5.60 5.92
N HIS A 36 -3.39 -4.81 6.44
CA HIS A 36 -3.08 -3.65 7.26
C HIS A 36 -2.47 -4.07 8.59
N ARG A 37 -3.04 -5.08 9.25
CA ARG A 37 -2.51 -5.63 10.51
C ARG A 37 -1.15 -6.28 10.33
N LEU A 38 -0.93 -6.99 9.21
CA LEU A 38 0.37 -7.55 8.87
C LEU A 38 1.42 -6.45 8.68
N LEU A 39 1.10 -5.40 7.92
CA LEU A 39 2.00 -4.26 7.74
C LEU A 39 2.31 -3.57 9.08
N TRP A 40 1.30 -3.36 9.93
CA TRP A 40 1.51 -2.79 11.26
C TRP A 40 2.47 -3.61 12.10
N LEU A 41 2.25 -4.94 12.18
CA LEU A 41 3.11 -5.85 12.93
C LEU A 41 4.54 -5.90 12.36
N TYR A 42 4.68 -5.88 11.04
CA TYR A 42 5.98 -5.81 10.39
C TYR A 42 6.72 -4.52 10.77
N LEU A 43 6.08 -3.37 10.64
CA LEU A 43 6.66 -2.08 11.02
C LEU A 43 7.05 -2.04 12.51
N GLN A 44 6.25 -2.68 13.36
CA GLN A 44 6.46 -2.70 14.82
C GLN A 44 7.59 -3.65 15.24
N ASN A 45 7.69 -4.82 14.63
CA ASN A 45 8.53 -5.90 15.12
C ASN A 45 9.84 -6.06 14.32
N GLU A 46 9.83 -5.68 13.03
CA GLU A 46 10.94 -5.93 12.10
C GLU A 46 11.64 -4.64 11.67
N THR A 47 11.17 -3.48 12.14
CA THR A 47 11.77 -2.18 11.78
C THR A 47 11.83 -1.24 12.98
N GLU A 48 12.57 -0.16 12.85
CA GLU A 48 12.61 0.92 13.84
C GLU A 48 11.55 2.00 13.61
N PHE A 49 10.51 1.71 12.82
CA PHE A 49 9.50 2.68 12.38
C PHE A 49 8.86 3.46 13.54
N PHE A 50 8.55 2.78 14.65
CA PHE A 50 7.92 3.41 15.82
C PHE A 50 8.90 3.75 16.94
N THR A 51 10.13 3.24 16.90
CA THR A 51 11.08 3.28 18.02
C THR A 51 12.33 4.11 17.74
N SER A 52 12.57 4.49 16.48
CA SER A 52 13.72 5.31 16.09
C SER A 52 13.79 6.61 16.88
N THR A 53 14.97 6.94 17.36
CA THR A 53 15.29 8.24 17.98
C THR A 53 15.58 9.32 16.93
N GLU A 54 15.94 8.91 15.72
CA GLU A 54 16.15 9.79 14.58
C GLU A 54 14.85 9.96 13.77
N LYS A 55 14.71 11.10 13.11
CA LYS A 55 13.56 11.33 12.21
C LYS A 55 13.65 10.45 10.97
N ILE A 56 12.62 9.65 10.73
CA ILE A 56 12.45 8.85 9.52
C ILE A 56 11.57 9.62 8.55
N LYS A 57 12.08 9.90 7.35
CA LYS A 57 11.29 10.51 6.26
C LYS A 57 10.52 9.42 5.53
N VAL A 58 9.19 9.47 5.65
CA VAL A 58 8.29 8.48 5.09
C VAL A 58 7.45 9.09 3.97
N LEU A 59 7.44 8.44 2.80
CA LEU A 59 6.50 8.72 1.72
C LEU A 59 5.47 7.61 1.64
N HIS A 60 4.19 7.96 1.78
CA HIS A 60 3.08 7.01 1.75
C HIS A 60 2.13 7.32 0.61
N PHE A 61 2.05 6.39 -0.35
CA PHE A 61 1.15 6.47 -1.50
C PHE A 61 -0.24 5.96 -1.14
N ALA A 62 -1.28 6.62 -1.66
CA ALA A 62 -2.68 6.25 -1.45
C ALA A 62 -2.98 5.93 0.03
N PRO A 63 -2.72 6.87 0.96
CA PRO A 63 -2.64 6.57 2.39
C PRO A 63 -3.92 5.95 2.92
N GLU A 64 -3.79 4.77 3.50
CA GLU A 64 -4.90 4.05 4.11
C GLU A 64 -5.35 4.76 5.39
N GLN A 65 -6.68 4.88 5.57
CA GLN A 65 -7.28 5.61 6.69
C GLN A 65 -6.88 5.03 8.06
N GLU A 66 -6.65 3.72 8.12
CA GLU A 66 -6.25 2.96 9.30
C GLU A 66 -4.90 3.45 9.86
N PHE A 67 -4.00 3.91 8.96
CA PHE A 67 -2.66 4.37 9.30
C PHE A 67 -2.51 5.89 9.35
N TYR A 68 -3.16 6.60 8.43
CA TYR A 68 -2.95 8.02 8.19
C TYR A 68 -2.86 8.87 9.45
N LYS A 69 -3.92 8.83 10.29
CA LYS A 69 -3.97 9.63 11.53
C LYS A 69 -2.95 9.17 12.57
N ARG A 70 -2.61 7.87 12.56
CA ARG A 70 -1.66 7.29 13.51
C ARG A 70 -0.23 7.66 13.16
N PHE A 71 0.13 7.54 11.88
CA PHE A 71 1.46 7.91 11.41
C PHE A 71 1.72 9.42 11.52
N LYS A 72 0.73 10.25 11.22
CA LYS A 72 0.83 11.71 11.42
C LYS A 72 1.07 12.14 12.87
N LYS A 73 0.73 11.31 13.85
CA LYS A 73 0.95 11.60 15.27
C LYS A 73 2.31 11.13 15.80
N GLN A 74 3.06 10.37 15.00
CA GLN A 74 4.37 9.88 15.42
C GLN A 74 5.41 11.00 15.37
N ALA A 75 5.97 11.34 16.52
CA ALA A 75 6.93 12.45 16.63
C ALA A 75 8.25 12.18 15.89
N ASN A 76 8.59 10.90 15.71
CA ASN A 76 9.81 10.48 15.01
C ASN A 76 9.63 10.34 13.50
N LEU A 77 8.44 10.56 12.94
CA LEU A 77 8.21 10.52 11.51
C LEU A 77 8.13 11.93 10.90
N ASP A 78 8.84 12.12 9.79
CA ASP A 78 8.61 13.20 8.83
C ASP A 78 7.74 12.59 7.70
N TYR A 79 6.41 12.57 7.95
CA TYR A 79 5.45 11.79 7.20
C TYR A 79 4.76 12.62 6.13
N THR A 80 5.01 12.26 4.88
CA THR A 80 4.41 12.87 3.68
C THR A 80 3.50 11.84 3.00
N THR A 81 2.29 12.25 2.64
CA THR A 81 1.36 11.44 1.86
C THR A 81 1.23 11.96 0.44
N THR A 82 1.11 11.04 -0.52
CA THR A 82 0.93 11.40 -1.93
C THR A 82 -0.09 10.49 -2.61
N ASP A 83 -0.85 11.07 -3.52
CA ASP A 83 -1.84 10.38 -4.34
C ASP A 83 -2.20 11.28 -5.52
N LEU A 84 -2.70 10.70 -6.61
CA LEU A 84 -3.14 11.48 -7.76
C LEU A 84 -4.43 12.27 -7.48
N LEU A 85 -5.38 11.68 -6.77
CA LEU A 85 -6.76 12.19 -6.61
C LEU A 85 -7.20 12.36 -5.16
N SER A 86 -6.65 11.58 -4.23
CA SER A 86 -7.11 11.53 -2.84
C SER A 86 -7.02 12.90 -2.16
N PRO A 87 -8.08 13.33 -1.45
CA PRO A 87 -8.04 14.55 -0.63
C PRO A 87 -7.19 14.39 0.65
N LEU A 88 -6.77 13.18 0.99
CA LEU A 88 -5.91 12.91 2.14
C LEU A 88 -4.43 13.11 1.82
N ALA A 89 -4.08 13.27 0.53
CA ALA A 89 -2.70 13.46 0.12
C ALA A 89 -2.21 14.88 0.44
N ASP A 90 -1.05 14.97 1.08
CA ASP A 90 -0.36 16.25 1.31
C ASP A 90 0.17 16.80 -0.03
N VAL A 91 0.58 15.92 -0.95
CA VAL A 91 1.06 16.26 -2.29
C VAL A 91 0.29 15.45 -3.33
N LYS A 92 -0.36 16.14 -4.27
CA LYS A 92 -0.96 15.49 -5.43
C LYS A 92 0.11 15.26 -6.49
N ALA A 93 0.35 14.00 -6.83
CA ALA A 93 1.38 13.64 -7.80
C ALA A 93 1.03 12.35 -8.55
N ASP A 94 1.49 12.29 -9.79
CA ASP A 94 1.56 11.06 -10.57
C ASP A 94 2.77 10.24 -10.11
N ILE A 95 2.57 9.00 -9.76
CA ILE A 95 3.64 8.08 -9.33
C ILE A 95 4.71 7.88 -10.41
N CYS A 96 4.37 8.06 -11.69
CA CYS A 96 5.30 8.00 -12.81
C CYS A 96 6.11 9.29 -13.01
N ASN A 97 5.82 10.37 -12.26
CA ASN A 97 6.53 11.65 -12.35
C ASN A 97 6.46 12.40 -11.01
N LEU A 98 7.24 11.94 -10.05
CA LEU A 98 7.20 12.46 -8.69
C LEU A 98 7.92 13.80 -8.53
N PRO A 99 7.29 14.82 -7.90
CA PRO A 99 7.88 16.15 -7.70
C PRO A 99 8.90 16.20 -6.56
N PHE A 100 9.45 15.05 -6.17
CA PHE A 100 10.41 14.94 -5.08
C PHE A 100 11.83 14.80 -5.62
N LYS A 101 12.80 15.29 -4.84
CA LYS A 101 14.22 15.16 -5.16
C LYS A 101 14.67 13.69 -5.03
N ASP A 102 15.74 13.35 -5.75
CA ASP A 102 16.41 12.06 -5.58
C ASP A 102 16.84 11.85 -4.12
N ASN A 103 16.84 10.61 -3.67
CA ASN A 103 17.35 10.22 -2.36
C ASN A 103 16.73 11.03 -1.21
N SER A 104 15.42 11.25 -1.22
CA SER A 104 14.73 12.11 -0.26
C SER A 104 14.13 11.37 0.92
N TYR A 105 13.72 10.10 0.74
CA TYR A 105 12.94 9.35 1.72
C TYR A 105 13.69 8.14 2.26
N ASP A 106 13.59 7.91 3.57
CA ASP A 106 14.16 6.74 4.23
C ASP A 106 13.26 5.52 4.07
N MET A 107 11.94 5.74 3.99
CA MET A 107 10.95 4.69 3.80
C MET A 107 9.86 5.09 2.82
N ILE A 108 9.45 4.15 1.97
CA ILE A 108 8.33 4.30 1.04
C ILE A 108 7.30 3.21 1.30
N LEU A 109 6.04 3.61 1.48
CA LEU A 109 4.88 2.73 1.57
C LEU A 109 4.01 2.93 0.33
N CYS A 110 3.85 1.88 -0.48
CA CYS A 110 3.07 1.93 -1.72
C CYS A 110 2.27 0.63 -1.83
N ASN A 111 1.09 0.61 -1.19
CA ASN A 111 0.29 -0.58 -1.04
C ASN A 111 -0.95 -0.51 -1.92
N HIS A 112 -1.17 -1.52 -2.73
CA HIS A 112 -2.32 -1.60 -3.63
C HIS A 112 -2.45 -0.37 -4.55
N VAL A 113 -1.34 -0.01 -5.20
CA VAL A 113 -1.26 1.12 -6.15
C VAL A 113 -0.78 0.64 -7.51
N LEU A 114 0.27 -0.18 -7.55
CA LEU A 114 0.95 -0.54 -8.81
C LEU A 114 0.06 -1.31 -9.78
N GLU A 115 -0.90 -2.07 -9.29
CA GLU A 115 -1.89 -2.78 -10.11
C GLU A 115 -2.82 -1.86 -10.91
N HIS A 116 -2.89 -0.58 -10.53
CA HIS A 116 -3.68 0.45 -11.23
C HIS A 116 -2.84 1.26 -12.22
N ILE A 117 -1.51 1.12 -12.22
CA ILE A 117 -0.60 1.98 -12.98
C ILE A 117 -0.24 1.31 -14.31
N PRO A 118 -0.57 1.91 -15.46
CA PRO A 118 -0.24 1.33 -16.77
C PRO A 118 1.27 1.12 -16.96
N ASP A 119 2.11 2.08 -16.58
CA ASP A 119 3.58 1.98 -16.65
C ASP A 119 4.14 1.80 -15.23
N ASP A 120 4.00 0.59 -14.66
CA ASP A 120 4.53 0.28 -13.33
C ASP A 120 6.07 0.25 -13.28
N THR A 121 6.72 -0.03 -14.41
CA THR A 121 8.18 0.07 -14.52
C THR A 121 8.65 1.50 -14.28
N LYS A 122 7.97 2.47 -14.90
CA LYS A 122 8.26 3.89 -14.69
C LYS A 122 7.96 4.31 -13.24
N ALA A 123 6.84 3.84 -12.67
CA ALA A 123 6.52 4.07 -11.27
C ALA A 123 7.62 3.52 -10.34
N MET A 124 8.07 2.29 -10.55
CA MET A 124 9.14 1.68 -9.76
C MET A 124 10.47 2.44 -9.88
N GLN A 125 10.80 2.95 -11.08
CA GLN A 125 11.97 3.80 -11.27
C GLN A 125 11.89 5.09 -10.46
N GLU A 126 10.74 5.75 -10.44
CA GLU A 126 10.51 6.97 -9.66
C GLU A 126 10.57 6.69 -8.14
N LEU A 127 9.94 5.59 -7.68
CA LEU A 127 10.02 5.15 -6.29
C LEU A 127 11.48 4.89 -5.87
N TYR A 128 12.24 4.22 -6.72
CA TYR A 128 13.67 3.98 -6.49
C TYR A 128 14.48 5.28 -6.47
N ARG A 129 14.22 6.20 -7.41
CA ARG A 129 14.91 7.50 -7.49
C ARG A 129 14.74 8.34 -6.23
N VAL A 130 13.51 8.39 -5.68
CA VAL A 130 13.23 9.23 -4.50
C VAL A 130 13.62 8.56 -3.18
N MET A 131 13.86 7.24 -3.17
CA MET A 131 14.32 6.50 -2.01
C MET A 131 15.82 6.72 -1.80
N LYS A 132 16.24 6.92 -0.56
CA LYS A 132 17.66 7.04 -0.20
C LYS A 132 18.39 5.70 -0.38
N PRO A 133 19.69 5.72 -0.68
CA PRO A 133 20.53 4.53 -0.56
C PRO A 133 20.39 3.93 0.86
N GLY A 134 20.10 2.63 0.94
CA GLY A 134 19.83 1.94 2.21
C GLY A 134 18.43 2.17 2.78
N GLY A 135 17.58 2.93 2.08
CA GLY A 135 16.18 3.09 2.43
C GLY A 135 15.37 1.82 2.21
N MET A 136 14.17 1.78 2.77
CA MET A 136 13.25 0.63 2.69
C MET A 136 12.00 0.98 1.90
N GLY A 137 11.62 0.13 0.94
CA GLY A 137 10.33 0.18 0.25
C GLY A 137 9.44 -0.99 0.65
N ILE A 138 8.18 -0.73 0.97
CA ILE A 138 7.15 -1.76 1.18
C ILE A 138 6.09 -1.58 0.11
N PHE A 139 5.98 -2.58 -0.77
CA PHE A 139 5.10 -2.56 -1.94
C PHE A 139 4.19 -3.78 -1.91
N GLN A 140 2.97 -3.61 -1.38
CA GLN A 140 1.97 -4.68 -1.37
C GLN A 140 1.13 -4.60 -2.65
N ILE A 141 0.95 -5.75 -3.28
CA ILE A 141 0.12 -5.91 -4.48
C ILE A 141 -0.74 -7.17 -4.37
N PRO A 142 -1.90 -7.24 -5.02
CA PRO A 142 -2.61 -8.51 -5.20
C PRO A 142 -1.84 -9.37 -6.20
N GLN A 143 -1.46 -10.57 -5.76
CA GLN A 143 -0.67 -11.51 -6.55
C GLN A 143 -1.45 -12.81 -6.78
N ASP A 144 -1.44 -13.32 -7.99
CA ASP A 144 -1.93 -14.67 -8.32
C ASP A 144 -0.76 -15.66 -8.35
N LEU A 145 -0.55 -16.38 -7.26
CA LEU A 145 0.53 -17.38 -7.13
C LEU A 145 0.39 -18.60 -8.06
N LYS A 146 -0.72 -18.73 -8.80
CA LYS A 146 -0.90 -19.76 -9.84
C LYS A 146 -0.32 -19.32 -11.19
N ARG A 147 0.02 -18.04 -11.34
CA ARG A 147 0.65 -17.48 -12.53
C ARG A 147 2.15 -17.37 -12.30
N ASP A 148 2.94 -17.88 -13.24
CA ASP A 148 4.38 -17.71 -13.20
C ASP A 148 4.80 -16.32 -13.70
N VAL A 149 4.01 -15.74 -14.62
CA VAL A 149 4.29 -14.44 -15.27
C VAL A 149 3.13 -13.49 -15.06
N THR A 150 3.44 -12.23 -14.76
CA THR A 150 2.50 -11.11 -14.68
C THR A 150 1.75 -10.97 -16.01
N PHE A 151 0.45 -10.80 -15.94
CA PHE A 151 -0.42 -10.59 -17.08
C PHE A 151 -0.94 -9.17 -17.13
N SER A 152 -0.75 -8.49 -18.24
CA SER A 152 -1.35 -7.19 -18.56
C SER A 152 -1.81 -7.18 -20.03
N ASP A 153 -2.87 -6.43 -20.30
CA ASP A 153 -3.39 -6.24 -21.66
C ASP A 153 -4.06 -4.86 -21.74
N ASP A 154 -3.40 -3.92 -22.42
CA ASP A 154 -3.86 -2.54 -22.55
C ASP A 154 -5.10 -2.40 -23.44
N SER A 155 -5.44 -3.43 -24.22
CA SER A 155 -6.66 -3.44 -25.04
C SER A 155 -7.93 -3.61 -24.20
N ILE A 156 -7.82 -4.14 -22.97
CA ILE A 156 -8.93 -4.33 -22.04
C ILE A 156 -9.24 -3.01 -21.33
N THR A 157 -10.22 -2.27 -21.86
CA THR A 157 -10.60 -0.94 -21.34
C THR A 157 -11.95 -0.95 -20.62
N ASP A 158 -12.81 -1.92 -20.91
CA ASP A 158 -14.12 -2.06 -20.27
C ASP A 158 -13.98 -2.45 -18.79
N GLN A 159 -14.65 -1.71 -17.91
CA GLN A 159 -14.56 -1.91 -16.46
C GLN A 159 -15.05 -3.27 -15.98
N LYS A 160 -16.10 -3.83 -16.62
CA LYS A 160 -16.63 -5.15 -16.24
C LYS A 160 -15.67 -6.26 -16.67
N GLU A 161 -15.05 -6.07 -17.82
CA GLU A 161 -14.04 -7.00 -18.33
C GLU A 161 -12.78 -6.95 -17.47
N ARG A 162 -12.30 -5.77 -17.07
CA ARG A 162 -11.22 -5.61 -16.10
C ARG A 162 -11.52 -6.30 -14.77
N ALA A 163 -12.71 -6.08 -14.21
CA ALA A 163 -13.12 -6.74 -12.96
C ALA A 163 -13.10 -8.27 -13.08
N LYS A 164 -13.46 -8.83 -14.23
CA LYS A 164 -13.45 -10.26 -14.49
C LYS A 164 -12.05 -10.84 -14.67
N ILE A 165 -11.17 -10.11 -15.37
CA ILE A 165 -9.84 -10.59 -15.77
C ILE A 165 -8.78 -10.24 -14.72
N PHE A 166 -8.79 -9.00 -14.21
CA PHE A 166 -7.79 -8.48 -13.28
C PHE A 166 -8.27 -8.47 -11.82
N GLY A 167 -9.55 -8.82 -11.56
CA GLY A 167 -10.11 -8.91 -10.21
C GLY A 167 -10.77 -7.63 -9.70
N GLN A 168 -10.53 -6.46 -10.33
CA GLN A 168 -11.16 -5.18 -10.00
C GLN A 168 -11.32 -4.32 -11.26
N TYR A 169 -12.32 -3.43 -11.24
CA TYR A 169 -12.76 -2.65 -12.42
C TYR A 169 -11.70 -1.65 -12.94
N ASP A 170 -10.75 -1.26 -12.12
CA ASP A 170 -9.69 -0.29 -12.39
C ASP A 170 -8.28 -0.88 -12.35
N HIS A 171 -8.14 -2.19 -12.11
CA HIS A 171 -6.87 -2.87 -12.30
C HIS A 171 -6.54 -2.98 -13.80
N VAL A 172 -5.25 -2.92 -14.09
CA VAL A 172 -4.71 -3.04 -15.47
C VAL A 172 -3.82 -4.27 -15.63
N ARG A 173 -3.58 -5.00 -14.54
CA ARG A 173 -2.75 -6.22 -14.51
C ARG A 173 -3.08 -7.15 -13.36
N VAL A 174 -2.60 -8.38 -13.50
CA VAL A 174 -2.50 -9.37 -12.41
C VAL A 174 -1.04 -9.77 -12.27
N TYR A 175 -0.45 -9.48 -11.14
CA TYR A 175 0.93 -9.88 -10.86
C TYR A 175 1.06 -11.38 -10.64
N GLY A 176 2.05 -11.98 -11.30
CA GLY A 176 2.48 -13.35 -11.14
C GLY A 176 3.64 -13.51 -10.16
N ARG A 177 4.26 -14.69 -10.17
CA ARG A 177 5.43 -14.99 -9.32
C ARG A 177 6.68 -14.19 -9.70
N ASP A 178 6.74 -13.68 -10.91
CA ASP A 178 7.82 -12.85 -11.46
C ASP A 178 7.89 -11.42 -10.88
N TYR A 179 6.98 -11.08 -9.96
CA TYR A 179 7.03 -9.80 -9.25
C TYR A 179 8.23 -9.69 -8.28
N PHE A 180 8.80 -10.80 -7.82
CA PHE A 180 9.94 -10.84 -6.89
C PHE A 180 11.28 -10.93 -7.60
#